data_91d5a2cb229967db62478a1cb2888713
#
_entry.id   91d5a2cb229967db62478a1cb2888713
#
_cell.length_a   1.000
_cell.length_b   1.000
_cell.length_c   1.000
_cell.angle_alpha   90.00
_cell.angle_beta   90.00
_cell.angle_gamma   90.00
#
_symmetry.space_group_name_H-M   'P 1'
#
loop_
_entity.id
_entity.type
_entity.pdbx_description
1 polymer ?
#
loop_
_entity_poly.entity_id
_entity_poly.type
_entity_poly.pdbx_seq_one_letter_code
_entity_poly.pdbx_strand_id
1 'polypeptide(L)'
;MLSSCGPKTFLGTWAEILSPGNSSPDDTLDEPAQGLSKSGYLPKRLKIKNFLKVIGISNRDRNLLMQDTGGQAGFSVATGDFNDDGFADIVLGAPESDGVLEETTTSGWAYMIFGKSNFPRKIELKHELSASFWAGRGGGRSRLGHALASSDLNGDGLTDLIIGAPHYNGKSNRRAHSGAIFVVFGKSKFKKLNNLMKTADLIILGANEGDLAGFSFASGNLNGDKEMDLIIGAPGSRDEKSTKPSAGAAYILLGKKRFPKVIDLAKYHDGRLSGADGAADRMSFSGNMADQAGYSILSTDVNSDGLDDVLIGAPFADGPRNKGEDVGEVYVVLGRKKFPKTLNLKRAANAIIYGSKNFGFSGKQLASGDINGDGVADILISSPGGKIKSKNNLLAGVVFGMLGRKNWPKQLYVRKTSHKVFVSHYATFGENYESVMSGENVLGFGTSMASMDLNGDNLDDLLIGVPGAPKRKLDFGAGLVDFFLTRKGSPRISSSGIFQPTRLDASESLGKSIALGDINGDGQKDILIGAPGILQSKRSGRSGGAYVIFGPKTSS
;
A
#
# COMPACT_ATOMS: atom_id res chain seq x y z
N MET A 1 14.25 10.75 52.32
CA MET A 1 12.87 10.34 52.01
C MET A 1 12.64 10.65 50.55
N LEU A 2 12.89 9.69 49.70
CA LEU A 2 12.63 9.75 48.27
C LEU A 2 11.36 8.94 48.03
N SER A 3 10.24 9.62 47.77
CA SER A 3 8.99 8.99 47.40
C SER A 3 9.00 8.69 45.93
N SER A 4 8.87 7.42 45.62
CA SER A 4 8.69 6.82 44.28
C SER A 4 7.47 7.40 43.56
N CYS A 5 7.68 8.10 42.45
CA CYS A 5 6.66 8.23 41.41
C CYS A 5 6.70 6.99 40.54
N GLY A 6 5.70 6.10 40.73
CA GLY A 6 5.42 5.04 39.76
C GLY A 6 4.92 5.60 38.42
N PRO A 7 5.05 4.85 37.34
CA PRO A 7 4.59 5.29 36.04
C PRO A 7 3.07 5.48 36.04
N LYS A 8 2.62 6.68 35.70
CA LYS A 8 1.20 6.96 35.46
C LYS A 8 0.77 6.14 34.24
N THR A 9 -0.18 5.27 34.47
CA THR A 9 -0.91 4.49 33.47
C THR A 9 -1.39 5.40 32.32
N PHE A 10 -0.96 5.11 31.13
CA PHE A 10 -1.48 5.67 29.87
C PHE A 10 -2.96 5.24 29.73
N LEU A 11 -3.88 6.16 29.94
CA LEU A 11 -5.31 5.99 29.64
C LEU A 11 -5.56 6.60 28.27
N GLY A 12 -5.92 5.80 27.30
CA GLY A 12 -6.24 6.22 25.93
C GLY A 12 -5.44 5.47 24.88
N THR A 13 -5.58 4.16 24.83
CA THR A 13 -4.98 3.33 23.77
C THR A 13 -6.03 2.98 22.72
N TRP A 14 -5.59 2.63 21.52
CA TRP A 14 -6.45 2.02 20.50
C TRP A 14 -7.26 0.82 21.04
N ALA A 15 -6.80 0.19 22.13
CA ALA A 15 -7.53 -0.86 22.82
C ALA A 15 -8.92 -0.41 23.30
N GLU A 16 -9.13 0.86 23.66
CA GLU A 16 -10.45 1.38 24.05
C GLU A 16 -11.38 1.54 22.84
N ILE A 17 -10.84 1.93 21.68
CA ILE A 17 -11.59 1.97 20.40
C ILE A 17 -11.92 0.55 19.93
N LEU A 18 -11.03 -0.40 20.17
CA LEU A 18 -11.14 -1.81 19.77
C LEU A 18 -11.90 -2.65 20.80
N SER A 19 -12.17 -2.12 22.03
CA SER A 19 -12.90 -2.82 23.08
C SER A 19 -14.42 -2.85 22.80
N PRO A 20 -15.13 -3.91 23.18
CA PRO A 20 -16.59 -3.96 23.08
C PRO A 20 -17.20 -3.00 24.10
N GLY A 21 -17.57 -1.79 23.68
CA GLY A 21 -18.26 -0.84 24.55
C GLY A 21 -19.59 -1.38 25.02
N ASN A 22 -19.91 -1.17 26.31
CA ASN A 22 -21.23 -1.39 26.89
C ASN A 22 -22.28 -0.61 26.09
N SER A 23 -23.26 -1.33 25.53
CA SER A 23 -24.33 -0.78 24.73
C SER A 23 -25.27 0.08 25.57
N SER A 24 -25.50 1.34 25.17
CA SER A 24 -26.71 2.06 25.55
C SER A 24 -27.89 1.60 24.68
N PRO A 25 -29.14 1.62 25.18
CA PRO A 25 -30.28 0.92 24.57
C PRO A 25 -30.88 1.51 23.31
N ASP A 26 -30.29 2.54 22.68
CA ASP A 26 -30.96 3.34 21.64
C ASP A 26 -30.45 3.13 20.19
N ASP A 27 -29.64 2.11 19.92
CA ASP A 27 -29.22 1.74 18.55
C ASP A 27 -29.82 0.39 18.11
N THR A 28 -31.15 0.30 18.15
CA THR A 28 -31.90 -0.77 17.48
C THR A 28 -32.04 -0.43 16.01
N LEU A 29 -31.13 -0.94 15.16
CA LEU A 29 -31.34 -1.26 13.74
C LEU A 29 -30.05 -1.83 13.16
N ASP A 30 -29.80 -3.10 13.38
CA ASP A 30 -29.14 -4.02 12.45
C ASP A 30 -29.09 -5.40 13.08
N GLU A 31 -30.07 -6.23 12.80
CA GLU A 31 -30.01 -7.66 13.09
C GLU A 31 -28.76 -8.24 12.37
N PRO A 32 -27.95 -9.06 13.06
CA PRO A 32 -26.91 -9.82 12.38
C PRO A 32 -27.57 -10.75 11.39
N ALA A 33 -26.99 -10.86 10.19
CA ALA A 33 -27.43 -11.81 9.18
C ALA A 33 -27.60 -13.20 9.82
N GLN A 34 -28.83 -13.60 10.10
CA GLN A 34 -29.17 -14.93 10.57
C GLN A 34 -28.81 -15.93 9.47
N GLY A 35 -27.90 -16.84 9.74
CA GLY A 35 -27.61 -17.96 8.84
C GLY A 35 -26.19 -18.52 8.86
N LEU A 36 -25.31 -18.08 9.73
CA LEU A 36 -23.92 -18.56 9.78
C LEU A 36 -23.46 -19.00 11.17
N SER A 37 -24.31 -19.62 11.96
CA SER A 37 -23.98 -20.15 13.29
C SER A 37 -23.89 -21.67 13.29
N LYS A 38 -22.84 -22.26 12.71
CA LYS A 38 -22.44 -23.64 13.12
C LYS A 38 -20.96 -23.79 13.44
N SER A 39 -20.17 -22.71 13.44
CA SER A 39 -18.84 -22.72 14.06
C SER A 39 -18.45 -21.28 14.47
N GLY A 40 -18.83 -20.94 15.68
CA GLY A 40 -18.61 -19.73 16.41
C GLY A 40 -17.45 -18.81 16.01
N TYR A 41 -17.74 -17.53 16.00
CA TYR A 41 -16.95 -16.32 15.93
C TYR A 41 -16.88 -15.67 14.55
N LEU A 42 -17.93 -14.88 14.25
CA LEU A 42 -17.75 -13.72 13.38
C LEU A 42 -16.85 -12.71 14.11
N PRO A 43 -15.85 -12.10 13.44
CA PRO A 43 -15.07 -11.03 14.06
C PRO A 43 -16.01 -9.90 14.45
N LYS A 44 -15.84 -9.36 15.67
CA LYS A 44 -16.66 -8.25 16.14
C LYS A 44 -16.44 -7.06 15.23
N ARG A 45 -17.53 -6.49 14.67
CA ARG A 45 -17.45 -5.18 14.01
C ARG A 45 -17.10 -4.14 15.05
N LEU A 46 -16.02 -3.40 14.80
CA LEU A 46 -15.62 -2.30 15.65
C LEU A 46 -16.62 -1.15 15.45
N LYS A 47 -17.27 -0.71 16.53
CA LYS A 47 -18.15 0.48 16.54
C LYS A 47 -17.28 1.73 16.67
N ILE A 48 -16.60 2.12 15.57
CA ILE A 48 -15.82 3.35 15.54
C ILE A 48 -16.78 4.51 15.35
N LYS A 49 -16.94 5.36 16.38
CA LYS A 49 -17.87 6.52 16.36
C LYS A 49 -17.22 7.75 15.72
N ASN A 50 -15.90 7.88 15.80
CA ASN A 50 -15.16 9.05 15.32
C ASN A 50 -14.37 8.69 14.06
N PHE A 51 -14.95 8.93 12.91
CA PHE A 51 -14.26 8.84 11.63
C PHE A 51 -14.68 9.97 10.70
N LEU A 52 -13.77 10.36 9.81
CA LEU A 52 -13.98 11.31 8.74
C LEU A 52 -14.17 10.55 7.43
N LYS A 53 -15.21 10.89 6.65
CA LYS A 53 -15.38 10.42 5.27
C LYS A 53 -14.96 11.50 4.29
N VAL A 54 -13.96 11.22 3.46
CA VAL A 54 -13.52 12.08 2.36
C VAL A 54 -14.08 11.54 1.05
N ILE A 55 -14.76 12.39 0.28
CA ILE A 55 -15.36 12.03 -1.01
C ILE A 55 -14.59 12.69 -2.13
N GLY A 56 -14.15 11.91 -3.12
CA GLY A 56 -13.42 12.35 -4.30
C GLY A 56 -14.25 13.22 -5.26
N ILE A 57 -13.59 13.66 -6.32
CA ILE A 57 -14.20 14.45 -7.40
C ILE A 57 -14.78 13.48 -8.44
N SER A 58 -16.03 13.70 -8.84
CA SER A 58 -16.68 12.89 -9.90
C SER A 58 -16.41 13.47 -11.29
N ASN A 59 -16.20 12.60 -12.28
CA ASN A 59 -15.97 12.97 -13.69
C ASN A 59 -17.25 13.41 -14.44
N ARG A 60 -18.35 13.73 -13.77
CA ARG A 60 -19.70 13.74 -14.32
C ARG A 60 -20.25 15.07 -14.81
N ASP A 61 -19.58 15.73 -15.73
CA ASP A 61 -20.26 16.79 -16.52
C ASP A 61 -20.18 16.56 -18.04
N ARG A 62 -19.94 15.33 -18.50
CA ARG A 62 -19.94 15.01 -19.93
C ARG A 62 -21.01 13.98 -20.30
N ASN A 63 -21.90 14.38 -21.22
CA ASN A 63 -22.86 13.54 -21.95
C ASN A 63 -22.14 12.51 -22.85
N LEU A 64 -21.29 11.62 -22.31
CA LEU A 64 -20.64 10.57 -23.07
C LEU A 64 -21.06 9.20 -22.55
N LEU A 65 -21.67 8.44 -23.43
CA LEU A 65 -22.21 7.08 -23.31
C LEU A 65 -21.15 5.99 -23.03
N MET A 66 -20.04 6.31 -22.35
CA MET A 66 -19.08 5.30 -21.91
C MET A 66 -19.20 5.07 -20.42
N GLN A 67 -19.11 3.80 -20.00
CA GLN A 67 -19.14 3.37 -18.63
C GLN A 67 -18.19 4.22 -17.78
N ASP A 68 -18.76 4.97 -16.86
CA ASP A 68 -18.09 5.93 -15.99
C ASP A 68 -17.23 5.18 -14.98
N THR A 69 -15.95 4.97 -15.30
CA THR A 69 -14.96 4.36 -14.41
C THR A 69 -14.49 5.35 -13.36
N GLY A 70 -15.30 6.19 -12.81
CA GLY A 70 -15.01 7.17 -11.74
C GLY A 70 -13.53 7.46 -11.43
N GLY A 71 -13.19 8.61 -10.91
CA GLY A 71 -11.79 9.05 -10.70
C GLY A 71 -10.94 8.19 -9.76
N GLN A 72 -11.55 7.25 -9.00
CA GLN A 72 -10.89 6.33 -8.08
C GLN A 72 -9.99 7.02 -7.03
N ALA A 73 -10.37 8.20 -6.52
CA ALA A 73 -9.65 8.83 -5.41
C ALA A 73 -9.52 7.83 -4.24
N GLY A 74 -8.35 7.74 -3.60
CA GLY A 74 -8.06 6.74 -2.58
C GLY A 74 -7.60 5.37 -3.14
N PHE A 75 -7.29 5.29 -4.44
CA PHE A 75 -6.59 4.13 -5.00
C PHE A 75 -5.24 3.92 -4.30
N SER A 76 -4.50 4.97 -4.08
CA SER A 76 -3.35 5.07 -3.19
C SER A 76 -3.57 6.21 -2.20
N VAL A 77 -2.97 6.13 -1.04
CA VAL A 77 -3.00 7.18 -0.01
C VAL A 77 -1.61 7.39 0.57
N ALA A 78 -1.33 8.62 0.98
CA ALA A 78 -0.15 8.97 1.76
C ALA A 78 -0.51 10.03 2.80
N THR A 79 0.30 10.08 3.86
CA THR A 79 0.24 11.11 4.90
C THR A 79 1.64 11.68 5.12
N GLY A 80 1.72 12.94 5.50
CA GLY A 80 2.97 13.62 5.86
C GLY A 80 2.71 15.10 6.07
N ASP A 81 3.50 15.74 6.89
CA ASP A 81 3.46 17.20 7.04
C ASP A 81 4.24 17.83 5.87
N PHE A 82 3.52 18.10 4.77
CA PHE A 82 4.13 18.65 3.55
C PHE A 82 4.24 20.17 3.60
N ASN A 83 3.49 20.82 4.50
CA ASN A 83 3.42 22.28 4.59
C ASN A 83 4.10 22.84 5.84
N ASP A 84 4.67 21.97 6.70
CA ASP A 84 5.40 22.31 7.94
C ASP A 84 4.50 23.06 8.95
N ASP A 85 3.25 22.61 9.10
CA ASP A 85 2.31 23.21 10.07
C ASP A 85 2.10 22.34 11.32
N GLY A 86 2.77 21.19 11.42
CA GLY A 86 2.73 20.26 12.54
C GLY A 86 1.59 19.25 12.47
N PHE A 87 0.79 19.23 11.41
CA PHE A 87 -0.27 18.26 11.16
C PHE A 87 0.10 17.37 9.96
N ALA A 88 -0.13 16.09 10.05
CA ALA A 88 0.02 15.27 8.85
C ALA A 88 -1.12 15.56 7.86
N ASP A 89 -0.75 15.91 6.63
CA ASP A 89 -1.69 16.12 5.53
C ASP A 89 -2.18 14.80 4.94
N ILE A 90 -3.30 14.84 4.26
CA ILE A 90 -3.91 13.70 3.55
C ILE A 90 -3.65 13.87 2.05
N VAL A 91 -3.08 12.85 1.39
CA VAL A 91 -2.98 12.81 -0.06
C VAL A 91 -3.70 11.58 -0.61
N LEU A 92 -4.58 11.79 -1.60
CA LEU A 92 -5.36 10.76 -2.27
C LEU A 92 -4.95 10.68 -3.75
N GLY A 93 -4.46 9.52 -4.19
CA GLY A 93 -4.22 9.22 -5.59
C GLY A 93 -5.53 8.81 -6.29
N ALA A 94 -5.71 9.30 -7.50
CA ALA A 94 -6.88 9.10 -8.33
C ALA A 94 -6.46 8.81 -9.79
N PRO A 95 -5.89 7.61 -10.07
CA PRO A 95 -5.21 7.32 -11.33
C PRO A 95 -6.12 7.30 -12.57
N GLU A 96 -7.43 7.21 -12.40
CA GLU A 96 -8.40 7.24 -13.49
C GLU A 96 -9.18 8.58 -13.55
N SER A 97 -8.76 9.59 -12.78
CA SER A 97 -9.44 10.88 -12.74
C SER A 97 -9.12 11.74 -13.95
N ASP A 98 -10.14 12.40 -14.51
CA ASP A 98 -9.99 13.50 -15.46
C ASP A 98 -9.73 14.85 -14.78
N GLY A 99 -9.83 14.88 -13.43
CA GLY A 99 -9.51 16.03 -12.60
C GLY A 99 -10.55 17.15 -12.63
N VAL A 100 -10.09 18.34 -12.20
CA VAL A 100 -10.90 19.56 -12.11
C VAL A 100 -10.88 20.38 -13.41
N LEU A 101 -10.09 19.98 -14.39
CA LEU A 101 -9.97 20.67 -15.69
C LEU A 101 -10.74 19.88 -16.76
N GLU A 102 -11.75 20.49 -17.33
CA GLU A 102 -12.65 19.88 -18.33
C GLU A 102 -11.97 19.37 -19.62
N GLU A 103 -10.70 19.70 -19.82
CA GLU A 103 -9.98 19.43 -21.08
C GLU A 103 -8.99 18.28 -21.02
N THR A 104 -8.85 17.58 -19.88
CA THR A 104 -7.86 16.50 -19.72
C THR A 104 -8.51 15.13 -19.79
N THR A 105 -8.08 14.29 -20.72
CA THR A 105 -8.47 12.88 -20.77
C THR A 105 -7.72 12.09 -19.71
N THR A 106 -8.41 11.35 -18.84
CA THR A 106 -7.95 10.32 -17.89
C THR A 106 -6.43 10.27 -17.63
N SER A 107 -5.82 11.40 -17.24
CA SER A 107 -4.36 11.46 -17.03
C SER A 107 -3.95 11.00 -15.62
N GLY A 108 -4.93 10.86 -14.71
CA GLY A 108 -4.70 10.63 -13.30
C GLY A 108 -4.34 11.91 -12.54
N TRP A 109 -4.68 11.93 -11.26
CA TRP A 109 -4.53 13.08 -10.36
C TRP A 109 -4.08 12.63 -8.98
N ALA A 110 -3.50 13.55 -8.20
CA ALA A 110 -3.36 13.44 -6.76
C ALA A 110 -3.98 14.68 -6.10
N TYR A 111 -4.69 14.48 -5.00
CA TYR A 111 -5.41 15.51 -4.26
C TYR A 111 -4.88 15.57 -2.84
N MET A 112 -4.59 16.78 -2.34
CA MET A 112 -4.07 17.03 -1.01
C MET A 112 -5.07 17.85 -0.19
N ILE A 113 -5.25 17.47 1.07
CA ILE A 113 -5.99 18.20 2.10
C ILE A 113 -5.04 18.39 3.27
N PHE A 114 -4.86 19.62 3.72
CA PHE A 114 -4.02 19.90 4.89
C PHE A 114 -4.66 19.37 6.17
N GLY A 115 -3.81 18.83 7.04
CA GLY A 115 -4.14 18.43 8.38
C GLY A 115 -4.69 19.61 9.21
N LYS A 116 -5.47 19.33 10.23
CA LYS A 116 -5.99 20.34 11.16
C LYS A 116 -6.64 19.69 12.38
N SER A 117 -6.64 20.38 13.50
CA SER A 117 -7.17 19.87 14.78
C SER A 117 -8.66 19.48 14.75
N ASN A 118 -9.46 20.05 13.87
CA ASN A 118 -10.89 19.81 13.79
C ASN A 118 -11.35 19.57 12.35
N PHE A 119 -11.84 18.37 12.10
CA PHE A 119 -12.47 18.00 10.84
C PHE A 119 -13.98 17.84 10.95
N PRO A 120 -14.77 18.26 9.95
CA PRO A 120 -16.16 17.86 9.86
C PRO A 120 -16.26 16.36 9.61
N ARG A 121 -17.36 15.71 9.97
CA ARG A 121 -17.54 14.26 9.74
C ARG A 121 -17.49 13.83 8.26
N LYS A 122 -17.67 14.76 7.34
CA LYS A 122 -17.66 14.55 5.89
C LYS A 122 -16.98 15.71 5.20
N ILE A 123 -16.07 15.40 4.29
CA ILE A 123 -15.40 16.36 3.40
C ILE A 123 -15.69 15.97 1.95
N GLU A 124 -15.97 16.97 1.12
CA GLU A 124 -16.00 16.85 -0.34
C GLU A 124 -14.79 17.58 -0.92
N LEU A 125 -13.91 16.85 -1.63
CA LEU A 125 -12.66 17.39 -2.16
C LEU A 125 -12.82 18.67 -2.98
N LYS A 126 -13.92 18.79 -3.75
CA LYS A 126 -14.20 20.00 -4.54
C LYS A 126 -14.29 21.30 -3.71
N HIS A 127 -14.56 21.19 -2.39
CA HIS A 127 -14.72 22.35 -1.50
C HIS A 127 -13.51 22.55 -0.57
N GLU A 128 -12.88 21.46 -0.12
CA GLU A 128 -11.81 21.46 0.91
C GLU A 128 -10.40 21.18 0.35
N LEU A 129 -10.23 21.26 -0.97
CA LEU A 129 -8.96 20.96 -1.62
C LEU A 129 -7.90 22.01 -1.30
N SER A 130 -6.78 21.60 -0.70
CA SER A 130 -5.62 22.45 -0.44
C SER A 130 -4.70 22.54 -1.66
N ALA A 131 -4.41 21.38 -2.30
CA ALA A 131 -3.65 21.32 -3.54
C ALA A 131 -4.10 20.13 -4.41
N SER A 132 -3.86 20.24 -5.71
CA SER A 132 -4.04 19.15 -6.66
C SER A 132 -2.92 19.12 -7.68
N PHE A 133 -2.59 17.91 -8.15
CA PHE A 133 -1.44 17.63 -8.98
C PHE A 133 -1.83 16.79 -10.20
N TRP A 134 -1.31 17.14 -11.37
CA TRP A 134 -1.53 16.42 -12.63
C TRP A 134 -0.30 16.49 -13.54
N ALA A 135 -0.11 15.51 -14.44
CA ALA A 135 1.11 15.37 -15.23
C ALA A 135 1.17 16.22 -16.51
N GLY A 136 0.21 17.14 -16.72
CA GLY A 136 0.17 17.96 -17.95
C GLY A 136 -0.43 17.22 -19.17
N ARG A 137 -0.72 17.97 -20.24
CA ARG A 137 -1.38 17.45 -21.47
C ARG A 137 -0.51 16.50 -22.31
N GLY A 138 0.71 16.23 -22.05
CA GLY A 138 1.61 15.39 -22.86
C GLY A 138 1.75 13.94 -22.40
N GLY A 139 1.11 13.56 -21.30
CA GLY A 139 1.36 12.27 -20.65
C GLY A 139 0.48 11.09 -21.11
N GLY A 140 -0.48 11.29 -22.00
CA GLY A 140 -1.47 10.27 -22.30
C GLY A 140 -2.27 9.87 -21.06
N ARG A 141 -2.72 8.62 -20.97
CA ARG A 141 -3.32 8.03 -19.77
C ARG A 141 -2.22 7.64 -18.76
N SER A 142 -1.53 8.62 -18.17
CA SER A 142 -0.35 8.40 -17.33
C SER A 142 -0.59 7.65 -16.04
N ARG A 143 -1.85 7.58 -15.56
CA ARG A 143 -2.26 7.01 -14.27
C ARG A 143 -1.52 7.67 -13.09
N LEU A 144 -1.34 9.00 -13.12
CA LEU A 144 -0.75 9.74 -12.02
C LEU A 144 -1.54 9.49 -10.73
N GLY A 145 -0.84 9.32 -9.61
CA GLY A 145 -1.46 8.94 -8.34
C GLY A 145 -1.73 7.44 -8.22
N HIS A 146 -1.12 6.60 -9.06
CA HIS A 146 -1.16 5.15 -8.91
C HIS A 146 -0.46 4.70 -7.63
N ALA A 147 0.67 5.30 -7.31
CA ALA A 147 1.40 5.12 -6.07
C ALA A 147 1.74 6.49 -5.48
N LEU A 148 1.73 6.59 -4.15
CA LEU A 148 2.06 7.77 -3.36
C LEU A 148 2.99 7.37 -2.23
N ALA A 149 3.95 8.24 -1.89
CA ALA A 149 4.75 8.15 -0.67
C ALA A 149 5.14 9.53 -0.16
N SER A 150 5.66 9.56 1.05
CA SER A 150 6.19 10.73 1.74
C SER A 150 7.60 10.41 2.26
N SER A 151 8.55 11.33 2.06
CA SER A 151 9.93 11.18 2.52
C SER A 151 10.66 12.51 2.39
N ASP A 152 11.65 12.77 3.20
CA ASP A 152 12.59 13.88 3.03
C ASP A 152 13.77 13.42 2.14
N LEU A 153 13.61 13.52 0.82
CA LEU A 153 14.62 13.07 -0.16
C LEU A 153 15.78 14.03 -0.33
N ASN A 154 15.58 15.32 -0.02
CA ASN A 154 16.58 16.35 -0.20
C ASN A 154 17.32 16.70 1.09
N GLY A 155 16.91 16.12 2.24
CA GLY A 155 17.53 16.32 3.55
C GLY A 155 17.36 17.74 4.11
N ASP A 156 16.26 18.45 3.75
CA ASP A 156 15.98 19.79 4.26
C ASP A 156 15.12 19.81 5.54
N GLY A 157 14.66 18.64 5.98
CA GLY A 157 13.84 18.44 7.16
C GLY A 157 12.33 18.52 6.90
N LEU A 158 11.92 18.83 5.68
CA LEU A 158 10.51 18.86 5.27
C LEU A 158 10.11 17.56 4.57
N THR A 159 8.88 17.17 4.75
CA THR A 159 8.36 15.96 4.06
C THR A 159 8.07 16.27 2.59
N ASP A 160 8.67 15.51 1.66
CA ASP A 160 8.41 15.60 0.22
C ASP A 160 7.31 14.64 -0.21
N LEU A 161 6.51 15.06 -1.18
CA LEU A 161 5.48 14.23 -1.81
C LEU A 161 6.01 13.55 -3.07
N ILE A 162 5.93 12.22 -3.12
CA ILE A 162 6.35 11.38 -4.24
C ILE A 162 5.12 10.81 -4.91
N ILE A 163 4.96 11.02 -6.23
CA ILE A 163 3.77 10.64 -7.00
C ILE A 163 4.18 9.80 -8.20
N GLY A 164 3.69 8.56 -8.27
CA GLY A 164 3.92 7.66 -9.40
C GLY A 164 2.92 7.82 -10.53
N ALA A 165 3.41 7.69 -11.75
CA ALA A 165 2.64 7.71 -13.00
C ALA A 165 3.15 6.60 -13.95
N PRO A 166 2.86 5.30 -13.67
CA PRO A 166 3.51 4.16 -14.33
C PRO A 166 3.19 4.07 -15.83
N HIS A 167 2.12 4.68 -16.30
CA HIS A 167 1.76 4.68 -17.74
C HIS A 167 2.20 5.96 -18.46
N TYR A 168 3.03 6.81 -17.84
CA TYR A 168 3.59 7.98 -18.53
C TYR A 168 4.49 7.54 -19.70
N ASN A 169 4.35 8.22 -20.86
CA ASN A 169 5.02 7.82 -22.12
C ASN A 169 6.44 8.40 -22.29
N GLY A 170 7.07 8.84 -21.20
CA GLY A 170 8.40 9.44 -21.26
C GLY A 170 8.42 10.81 -21.93
N LYS A 171 9.64 11.35 -22.12
CA LYS A 171 9.83 12.66 -22.75
C LYS A 171 9.30 12.65 -24.19
N SER A 172 8.41 13.60 -24.51
CA SER A 172 7.82 13.75 -25.85
C SER A 172 7.06 12.50 -26.35
N ASN A 173 6.47 11.71 -25.46
CA ASN A 173 5.73 10.48 -25.79
C ASN A 173 6.52 9.43 -26.59
N ARG A 174 7.85 9.38 -26.41
CA ARG A 174 8.73 8.51 -27.21
C ARG A 174 8.98 7.14 -26.61
N ARG A 175 8.58 6.91 -25.36
CA ARG A 175 8.72 5.62 -24.63
C ARG A 175 7.38 5.28 -24.01
N ALA A 176 6.52 4.58 -24.77
CA ALA A 176 5.18 4.19 -24.31
C ALA A 176 5.25 3.44 -22.99
N HIS A 177 4.44 3.85 -22.01
CA HIS A 177 4.38 3.21 -20.69
C HIS A 177 5.74 3.01 -19.99
N SER A 178 6.73 3.87 -20.25
CA SER A 178 8.00 3.80 -19.52
C SER A 178 7.83 4.16 -18.06
N GLY A 179 6.80 4.94 -17.74
CA GLY A 179 6.51 5.46 -16.42
C GLY A 179 7.28 6.74 -16.09
N ALA A 180 6.84 7.39 -15.03
CA ALA A 180 7.51 8.54 -14.43
C ALA A 180 7.18 8.66 -12.94
N ILE A 181 8.05 9.33 -12.20
CA ILE A 181 7.84 9.73 -10.81
C ILE A 181 8.02 11.24 -10.73
N PHE A 182 7.11 11.90 -10.03
CA PHE A 182 7.17 13.33 -9.75
C PHE A 182 7.38 13.54 -8.26
N VAL A 183 8.39 14.33 -7.90
CA VAL A 183 8.65 14.72 -6.52
C VAL A 183 8.34 16.20 -6.37
N VAL A 184 7.58 16.52 -5.34
CA VAL A 184 7.26 17.88 -4.93
C VAL A 184 7.82 18.07 -3.53
N PHE A 185 8.85 18.92 -3.40
CA PHE A 185 9.47 19.18 -2.11
C PHE A 185 8.54 19.91 -1.15
N GLY A 186 8.67 19.58 0.13
CA GLY A 186 7.94 20.21 1.21
C GLY A 186 8.09 21.71 1.19
N LYS A 187 7.03 22.44 1.53
CA LYS A 187 7.04 23.91 1.55
C LYS A 187 5.77 24.47 2.18
N SER A 188 5.87 25.58 2.88
CA SER A 188 4.76 26.22 3.60
C SER A 188 3.54 26.63 2.73
N LYS A 189 3.68 26.69 1.39
CA LYS A 189 2.59 27.13 0.51
C LYS A 189 2.53 26.31 -0.77
N PHE A 190 1.39 25.72 -1.05
CA PHE A 190 1.05 25.03 -2.29
C PHE A 190 0.05 25.82 -3.12
N LYS A 191 0.18 25.76 -4.45
CA LYS A 191 -0.89 26.23 -5.34
C LYS A 191 -2.03 25.24 -5.35
N LYS A 192 -3.28 25.70 -5.51
CA LYS A 192 -4.45 24.80 -5.62
C LYS A 192 -4.32 23.84 -6.83
N LEU A 193 -3.72 24.30 -7.93
CA LEU A 193 -3.55 23.51 -9.16
C LEU A 193 -2.09 23.49 -9.60
N ASN A 194 -1.51 22.30 -9.71
CA ASN A 194 -0.10 22.09 -10.03
C ASN A 194 0.06 21.18 -11.26
N ASN A 195 0.55 21.76 -12.35
CA ASN A 195 1.02 20.98 -13.49
C ASN A 195 2.45 20.49 -13.23
N LEU A 196 2.61 19.22 -12.88
CA LEU A 196 3.87 18.65 -12.42
C LEU A 196 5.00 18.71 -13.46
N MET A 197 4.69 18.70 -14.74
CA MET A 197 5.71 18.93 -15.78
C MET A 197 6.39 20.30 -15.65
N LYS A 198 5.71 21.26 -15.02
CA LYS A 198 6.23 22.62 -14.79
C LYS A 198 6.67 22.83 -13.34
N THR A 199 5.91 22.29 -12.40
CA THR A 199 6.00 22.64 -10.96
C THR A 199 6.67 21.60 -10.08
N ALA A 200 6.81 20.32 -10.52
CA ALA A 200 7.54 19.33 -9.74
C ALA A 200 9.00 19.77 -9.54
N ASP A 201 9.57 19.50 -8.39
CA ASP A 201 10.95 19.85 -8.06
C ASP A 201 11.94 18.86 -8.69
N LEU A 202 11.53 17.59 -8.80
CA LEU A 202 12.25 16.53 -9.51
C LEU A 202 11.28 15.70 -10.36
N ILE A 203 11.68 15.38 -11.60
CA ILE A 203 10.97 14.46 -12.50
C ILE A 203 11.91 13.30 -12.82
N ILE A 204 11.49 12.07 -12.52
CA ILE A 204 12.27 10.87 -12.84
C ILE A 204 11.52 10.13 -13.95
N LEU A 205 12.17 9.95 -15.10
CA LEU A 205 11.60 9.27 -16.26
C LEU A 205 12.05 7.81 -16.32
N GLY A 206 11.12 6.90 -16.61
CA GLY A 206 11.41 5.48 -16.78
C GLY A 206 12.38 5.20 -17.93
N ALA A 207 13.13 4.11 -17.84
CA ALA A 207 14.24 3.82 -18.71
C ALA A 207 13.80 3.38 -20.12
N ASN A 208 12.90 2.41 -20.21
CA ASN A 208 12.51 1.80 -21.47
C ASN A 208 10.98 1.76 -21.64
N GLU A 209 10.54 1.54 -22.87
CA GLU A 209 9.13 1.30 -23.18
C GLU A 209 8.61 0.09 -22.39
N GLY A 210 7.44 0.25 -21.75
CA GLY A 210 6.77 -0.79 -20.99
C GLY A 210 7.33 -1.04 -19.59
N ASP A 211 8.35 -0.34 -19.13
CA ASP A 211 8.99 -0.56 -17.80
C ASP A 211 8.03 -0.32 -16.63
N LEU A 212 7.06 0.57 -16.77
CA LEU A 212 6.11 0.96 -15.73
C LEU A 212 6.80 1.54 -14.49
N ALA A 213 7.89 2.29 -14.63
CA ALA A 213 8.58 2.91 -13.51
C ALA A 213 7.65 3.82 -12.70
N GLY A 214 7.69 3.71 -11.36
CA GLY A 214 6.75 4.40 -10.48
C GLY A 214 5.45 3.64 -10.24
N PHE A 215 5.41 2.35 -10.57
CA PHE A 215 4.33 1.44 -10.17
C PHE A 215 4.29 1.26 -8.66
N SER A 216 5.44 1.15 -8.04
CA SER A 216 5.67 1.09 -6.60
C SER A 216 6.96 1.84 -6.25
N PHE A 217 7.09 2.27 -5.01
CA PHE A 217 8.34 2.83 -4.49
C PHE A 217 8.39 2.75 -2.96
N ALA A 218 9.59 2.87 -2.43
CA ALA A 218 9.88 3.04 -1.02
C ALA A 218 11.05 4.00 -0.86
N SER A 219 11.21 4.57 0.31
CA SER A 219 12.36 5.37 0.68
C SER A 219 13.02 4.83 1.95
N GLY A 220 14.33 5.00 2.07
CA GLY A 220 15.10 4.58 3.22
C GLY A 220 16.56 4.97 3.09
N ASN A 221 17.31 4.93 4.18
CA ASN A 221 18.73 5.21 4.19
C ASN A 221 19.53 3.92 3.90
N LEU A 222 19.72 3.61 2.61
CA LEU A 222 20.36 2.37 2.16
C LEU A 222 21.89 2.39 2.28
N ASN A 223 22.48 3.57 2.32
CA ASN A 223 23.94 3.76 2.18
C ASN A 223 24.61 4.32 3.45
N GLY A 224 23.83 4.70 4.47
CA GLY A 224 24.31 5.20 5.75
C GLY A 224 24.73 6.68 5.72
N ASP A 225 24.31 7.45 4.73
CA ASP A 225 24.37 8.90 4.77
C ASP A 225 23.13 9.48 5.48
N LYS A 226 22.87 10.77 5.41
CA LYS A 226 21.73 11.39 6.12
C LYS A 226 20.51 11.58 5.24
N GLU A 227 20.68 11.46 3.95
CA GLU A 227 19.64 11.66 2.95
C GLU A 227 18.88 10.34 2.72
N MET A 228 17.58 10.45 2.54
CA MET A 228 16.75 9.28 2.22
C MET A 228 16.88 8.92 0.75
N ASP A 229 17.17 7.66 0.47
CA ASP A 229 17.27 7.11 -0.87
C ASP A 229 15.88 6.72 -1.40
N LEU A 230 15.69 6.75 -2.71
CA LEU A 230 14.45 6.33 -3.37
C LEU A 230 14.65 5.03 -4.14
N ILE A 231 13.84 4.03 -3.85
CA ILE A 231 13.76 2.78 -4.58
C ILE A 231 12.51 2.81 -5.44
N ILE A 232 12.66 2.57 -6.75
CA ILE A 232 11.60 2.71 -7.75
C ILE A 232 11.32 1.36 -8.40
N GLY A 233 10.13 0.82 -8.21
CA GLY A 233 9.68 -0.40 -8.88
C GLY A 233 9.30 -0.15 -10.34
N ALA A 234 9.74 -1.06 -11.20
CA ALA A 234 9.50 -1.07 -12.64
C ALA A 234 9.15 -2.52 -13.08
N PRO A 235 7.95 -3.04 -12.72
CA PRO A 235 7.61 -4.45 -12.90
C PRO A 235 7.50 -4.90 -14.36
N GLY A 236 7.35 -3.96 -15.29
CA GLY A 236 7.36 -4.23 -16.73
C GLY A 236 8.75 -4.30 -17.37
N SER A 237 9.80 -3.99 -16.60
CA SER A 237 11.16 -3.90 -17.13
C SER A 237 11.67 -5.25 -17.66
N ARG A 238 12.40 -5.16 -18.79
CA ARG A 238 13.02 -6.33 -19.42
C ARG A 238 14.44 -6.53 -18.91
N ASP A 239 14.92 -7.75 -18.86
CA ASP A 239 16.33 -8.02 -18.67
C ASP A 239 17.09 -7.60 -19.95
N GLU A 240 18.20 -6.86 -19.81
CA GLU A 240 19.02 -6.37 -20.93
C GLU A 240 19.55 -7.49 -21.85
N LYS A 241 19.70 -8.69 -21.32
CA LYS A 241 20.24 -9.87 -22.03
C LYS A 241 19.15 -10.83 -22.50
N SER A 242 17.91 -10.61 -22.13
CA SER A 242 16.80 -11.51 -22.43
C SER A 242 15.83 -10.87 -23.42
N THR A 243 15.44 -11.63 -24.43
CA THR A 243 14.30 -11.30 -25.30
C THR A 243 12.96 -11.48 -24.58
N LYS A 244 12.98 -11.92 -23.32
CA LYS A 244 11.79 -12.24 -22.52
C LYS A 244 11.23 -10.98 -21.86
N PRO A 245 9.93 -10.73 -21.97
CA PRO A 245 9.29 -9.55 -21.41
C PRO A 245 9.14 -9.66 -19.88
N SER A 246 9.20 -8.50 -19.21
CA SER A 246 8.65 -8.29 -17.85
C SER A 246 9.28 -9.09 -16.70
N ALA A 247 10.59 -9.36 -16.73
CA ALA A 247 11.29 -9.89 -15.55
C ALA A 247 11.16 -8.93 -14.34
N GLY A 248 10.90 -7.68 -14.63
CA GLY A 248 10.83 -6.61 -13.65
C GLY A 248 12.19 -6.10 -13.19
N ALA A 249 12.19 -4.95 -12.56
CA ALA A 249 13.36 -4.35 -11.93
C ALA A 249 12.97 -3.39 -10.82
N ALA A 250 13.94 -3.06 -9.97
CA ALA A 250 13.90 -1.88 -9.11
C ALA A 250 15.12 -1.02 -9.42
N TYR A 251 14.95 0.30 -9.44
CA TYR A 251 16.03 1.27 -9.58
C TYR A 251 16.27 1.93 -8.23
N ILE A 252 17.55 2.14 -7.88
CA ILE A 252 17.97 2.90 -6.71
C ILE A 252 18.46 4.27 -7.18
N LEU A 253 17.96 5.30 -6.54
CA LEU A 253 18.41 6.66 -6.67
C LEU A 253 18.78 7.17 -5.28
N LEU A 254 20.09 7.37 -5.06
CA LEU A 254 20.59 7.84 -3.78
C LEU A 254 20.17 9.29 -3.52
N GLY A 255 19.76 9.55 -2.29
CA GLY A 255 19.38 10.86 -1.79
C GLY A 255 20.50 11.87 -1.93
N LYS A 256 20.17 13.15 -2.03
CA LYS A 256 21.14 14.25 -2.09
C LYS A 256 20.46 15.60 -1.96
N LYS A 257 21.14 16.55 -1.35
CA LYS A 257 20.63 17.91 -1.11
C LYS A 257 20.17 18.65 -2.37
N ARG A 258 20.68 18.30 -3.54
CA ARG A 258 20.31 18.93 -4.81
C ARG A 258 20.16 17.91 -5.91
N PHE A 259 18.98 17.83 -6.46
CA PHE A 259 18.66 17.02 -7.63
C PHE A 259 18.62 17.87 -8.90
N PRO A 260 19.02 17.33 -10.06
CA PRO A 260 18.70 17.95 -11.33
C PRO A 260 17.18 17.91 -11.53
N LYS A 261 16.61 18.88 -12.24
CA LYS A 261 15.16 18.94 -12.50
C LYS A 261 14.58 17.66 -13.14
N VAL A 262 15.38 16.99 -13.97
CA VAL A 262 14.97 15.77 -14.65
C VAL A 262 16.07 14.72 -14.58
N ILE A 263 15.71 13.52 -14.14
CA ILE A 263 16.54 12.32 -14.19
C ILE A 263 15.91 11.35 -15.19
N ASP A 264 16.71 10.80 -16.09
CA ASP A 264 16.31 9.75 -17.03
C ASP A 264 16.97 8.44 -16.61
N LEU A 265 16.19 7.48 -16.11
CA LEU A 265 16.71 6.20 -15.60
C LEU A 265 17.46 5.38 -16.64
N ALA A 266 17.23 5.61 -17.93
CA ALA A 266 18.03 5.00 -19.01
C ALA A 266 19.49 5.48 -19.01
N LYS A 267 19.76 6.64 -18.43
CA LYS A 267 21.06 7.29 -18.45
C LYS A 267 21.71 7.34 -17.08
N TYR A 268 20.90 7.48 -16.03
CA TYR A 268 21.38 7.68 -14.66
C TYR A 268 20.53 6.92 -13.65
N HIS A 269 21.18 6.10 -12.86
CA HIS A 269 20.71 5.50 -11.62
C HIS A 269 21.93 5.06 -10.80
N ASP A 270 21.80 4.96 -9.50
CA ASP A 270 22.88 4.52 -8.61
C ASP A 270 22.93 2.99 -8.50
N GLY A 271 21.82 2.31 -8.76
CA GLY A 271 21.74 0.86 -8.90
C GLY A 271 20.50 0.42 -9.67
N ARG A 272 20.59 -0.71 -10.39
CA ARG A 272 19.46 -1.40 -11.00
C ARG A 272 19.46 -2.86 -10.54
N LEU A 273 18.40 -3.24 -9.84
CA LEU A 273 18.15 -4.58 -9.34
C LEU A 273 17.23 -5.29 -10.33
N SER A 274 17.80 -6.09 -11.24
CA SER A 274 17.03 -6.74 -12.31
C SER A 274 16.44 -8.06 -11.83
N GLY A 275 15.22 -8.37 -12.27
CA GLY A 275 14.56 -9.64 -12.03
C GLY A 275 15.35 -10.83 -12.55
N ALA A 276 14.95 -12.01 -12.12
CA ALA A 276 15.79 -13.19 -12.26
C ALA A 276 15.86 -13.77 -13.65
N ASP A 277 14.76 -14.03 -14.24
CA ASP A 277 14.71 -14.80 -15.49
C ASP A 277 13.36 -14.64 -16.20
N GLY A 278 12.82 -13.71 -16.54
CA GLY A 278 11.66 -13.50 -17.47
C GLY A 278 11.13 -14.74 -18.23
N ALA A 279 11.25 -15.91 -17.61
CA ALA A 279 10.94 -17.16 -18.24
C ALA A 279 9.58 -17.67 -17.84
N ALA A 280 8.53 -17.12 -18.44
CA ALA A 280 7.33 -17.92 -18.58
C ALA A 280 7.54 -18.91 -19.74
N ASP A 281 8.07 -20.09 -19.47
CA ASP A 281 8.09 -21.19 -20.44
C ASP A 281 6.71 -21.84 -20.61
N ARG A 282 5.71 -21.40 -19.84
CA ARG A 282 4.31 -21.87 -19.91
C ARG A 282 3.38 -20.67 -19.97
N MET A 283 2.33 -20.76 -20.79
CA MET A 283 1.20 -19.83 -20.74
C MET A 283 0.58 -19.91 -19.34
N SER A 284 0.82 -18.89 -18.50
CA SER A 284 0.03 -18.75 -17.28
C SER A 284 -1.39 -18.32 -17.66
N PHE A 285 -2.37 -18.66 -16.84
CA PHE A 285 -3.77 -18.23 -17.01
C PHE A 285 -3.94 -16.71 -17.04
N SER A 286 -2.93 -15.95 -16.59
CA SER A 286 -2.85 -14.48 -16.61
C SER A 286 -2.23 -13.89 -17.88
N GLY A 287 -1.86 -14.71 -18.88
CA GLY A 287 -1.27 -14.28 -20.14
C GLY A 287 0.14 -13.70 -19.98
N ASN A 288 1.16 -14.43 -20.37
CA ASN A 288 2.58 -14.03 -20.56
C ASN A 288 3.17 -13.01 -19.55
N MET A 289 2.74 -13.02 -18.30
CA MET A 289 3.35 -12.21 -17.26
C MET A 289 4.56 -12.97 -16.69
N ALA A 290 5.75 -12.41 -16.86
CA ALA A 290 6.95 -12.89 -16.18
C ALA A 290 6.96 -12.40 -14.72
N ASP A 291 8.01 -12.69 -13.97
CA ASP A 291 8.14 -12.54 -12.51
C ASP A 291 7.70 -11.19 -11.92
N GLN A 292 7.80 -10.09 -12.70
CA GLN A 292 7.43 -8.73 -12.32
C GLN A 292 8.09 -8.26 -11.01
N ALA A 293 9.39 -8.49 -10.84
CA ALA A 293 10.15 -7.95 -9.73
C ALA A 293 9.98 -6.41 -9.67
N GLY A 294 9.76 -5.86 -8.48
CA GLY A 294 9.41 -4.46 -8.30
C GLY A 294 7.90 -4.17 -8.37
N TYR A 295 7.06 -5.22 -8.33
CA TYR A 295 5.61 -5.06 -8.16
C TYR A 295 5.27 -4.41 -6.81
N SER A 296 5.94 -4.82 -5.76
CA SER A 296 5.97 -4.17 -4.45
C SER A 296 7.41 -3.93 -4.00
N ILE A 297 7.64 -2.84 -3.31
CA ILE A 297 8.94 -2.45 -2.74
C ILE A 297 8.72 -2.09 -1.28
N LEU A 298 9.67 -2.48 -0.44
CA LEU A 298 9.76 -2.09 0.96
C LEU A 298 11.22 -1.73 1.27
N SER A 299 11.42 -0.73 2.11
CA SER A 299 12.73 -0.36 2.68
C SER A 299 12.64 -0.38 4.19
N THR A 300 13.53 -1.11 4.85
CA THR A 300 13.61 -1.20 6.31
C THR A 300 14.85 -2.02 6.72
N ASP A 301 15.43 -1.75 7.88
CA ASP A 301 16.57 -2.49 8.43
C ASP A 301 16.11 -3.85 9.02
N VAL A 302 16.18 -4.91 8.20
CA VAL A 302 15.76 -6.27 8.61
C VAL A 302 16.88 -7.08 9.24
N ASN A 303 18.09 -6.51 9.34
CA ASN A 303 19.27 -7.20 9.89
C ASN A 303 19.88 -6.47 11.10
N SER A 304 19.36 -5.30 11.46
CA SER A 304 19.82 -4.45 12.56
C SER A 304 21.29 -4.01 12.43
N ASP A 305 21.71 -3.65 11.19
CA ASP A 305 23.05 -3.11 10.93
C ASP A 305 23.07 -1.58 10.81
N GLY A 306 21.91 -0.93 10.93
CA GLY A 306 21.74 0.53 10.87
C GLY A 306 21.61 1.07 9.45
N LEU A 307 21.53 0.21 8.44
CA LEU A 307 21.19 0.56 7.07
C LEU A 307 19.84 -0.03 6.71
N ASP A 308 19.02 0.73 6.01
CA ASP A 308 17.81 0.15 5.45
C ASP A 308 18.14 -0.83 4.33
N ASP A 309 17.40 -1.93 4.29
CA ASP A 309 17.49 -2.98 3.29
C ASP A 309 16.39 -2.82 2.25
N VAL A 310 16.60 -3.34 1.05
CA VAL A 310 15.61 -3.33 -0.03
C VAL A 310 14.96 -4.70 -0.14
N LEU A 311 13.63 -4.72 0.03
CA LEU A 311 12.83 -5.90 -0.23
C LEU A 311 12.00 -5.70 -1.49
N ILE A 312 12.06 -6.68 -2.40
CA ILE A 312 11.45 -6.59 -3.72
C ILE A 312 10.51 -7.77 -3.93
N GLY A 313 9.22 -7.49 -4.08
CA GLY A 313 8.22 -8.49 -4.41
C GLY A 313 8.17 -8.78 -5.91
N ALA A 314 8.08 -10.07 -6.24
CA ALA A 314 7.90 -10.62 -7.58
C ALA A 314 6.75 -11.65 -7.53
N PRO A 315 5.48 -11.21 -7.50
CA PRO A 315 4.35 -12.10 -7.17
C PRO A 315 4.06 -13.17 -8.23
N PHE A 316 4.51 -12.98 -9.46
CA PHE A 316 4.30 -13.93 -10.57
C PHE A 316 5.50 -14.86 -10.80
N ALA A 317 6.53 -14.80 -9.93
CA ALA A 317 7.67 -15.71 -10.02
C ALA A 317 7.27 -17.15 -9.71
N ASP A 318 7.85 -18.10 -10.47
CA ASP A 318 7.50 -19.54 -10.45
C ASP A 318 8.17 -20.32 -9.30
N GLY A 319 8.84 -19.62 -8.40
CA GLY A 319 9.45 -20.22 -7.22
C GLY A 319 10.73 -21.03 -7.52
N PRO A 320 11.12 -21.95 -6.63
CA PRO A 320 12.42 -22.60 -6.71
C PRO A 320 12.58 -23.39 -8.01
N ARG A 321 13.63 -23.06 -8.80
CA ARG A 321 13.96 -23.71 -10.07
C ARG A 321 12.86 -23.58 -11.14
N ASN A 322 12.00 -22.57 -11.02
CA ASN A 322 10.84 -22.32 -11.91
C ASN A 322 9.97 -23.59 -12.10
N LYS A 323 9.68 -24.29 -11.00
CA LYS A 323 8.86 -25.51 -11.02
C LYS A 323 7.42 -25.28 -10.59
N GLY A 324 7.11 -24.12 -10.03
CA GLY A 324 5.77 -23.69 -9.66
C GLY A 324 5.10 -22.93 -10.79
N GLU A 325 3.98 -22.28 -10.45
CA GLU A 325 3.25 -21.36 -11.29
C GLU A 325 2.73 -20.24 -10.38
N ASP A 326 3.20 -18.99 -10.62
CA ASP A 326 2.82 -17.81 -9.84
C ASP A 326 2.94 -18.03 -8.30
N VAL A 327 3.98 -18.73 -7.87
CA VAL A 327 4.23 -19.01 -6.44
C VAL A 327 4.52 -17.72 -5.69
N GLY A 328 5.20 -16.80 -6.37
CA GLY A 328 5.70 -15.55 -5.85
C GLY A 328 7.03 -15.69 -5.10
N GLU A 329 7.84 -14.66 -5.22
CA GLU A 329 9.15 -14.54 -4.57
C GLU A 329 9.32 -13.16 -3.95
N VAL A 330 10.12 -13.09 -2.88
CA VAL A 330 10.59 -11.83 -2.29
C VAL A 330 12.11 -11.89 -2.21
N TYR A 331 12.76 -10.88 -2.77
CA TYR A 331 14.20 -10.73 -2.73
C TYR A 331 14.61 -9.75 -1.64
N VAL A 332 15.57 -10.12 -0.81
CA VAL A 332 16.18 -9.27 0.21
C VAL A 332 17.57 -8.85 -0.27
N VAL A 333 17.79 -7.55 -0.40
CA VAL A 333 19.06 -6.94 -0.78
C VAL A 333 19.51 -6.01 0.34
N LEU A 334 20.54 -6.39 1.07
CA LEU A 334 21.00 -5.62 2.23
C LEU A 334 21.62 -4.28 1.81
N GLY A 335 21.38 -3.28 2.64
CA GLY A 335 21.92 -1.94 2.53
C GLY A 335 23.46 -1.95 2.44
N ARG A 336 24.04 -0.98 1.76
CA ARG A 336 25.48 -0.89 1.56
C ARG A 336 25.93 0.45 1.04
N LYS A 337 27.11 0.91 1.46
CA LYS A 337 27.67 2.20 1.04
C LYS A 337 27.76 2.42 -0.48
N LYS A 338 27.85 1.35 -1.28
CA LYS A 338 27.91 1.46 -2.74
C LYS A 338 27.14 0.31 -3.38
N PHE A 339 26.18 0.62 -4.21
CA PHE A 339 25.46 -0.35 -5.03
C PHE A 339 26.19 -0.58 -6.36
N PRO A 340 26.23 -1.83 -6.87
CA PRO A 340 26.69 -2.06 -8.24
C PRO A 340 25.68 -1.44 -9.22
N LYS A 341 26.17 -1.00 -10.38
CA LYS A 341 25.33 -0.43 -11.45
C LYS A 341 24.18 -1.36 -11.84
N THR A 342 24.42 -2.64 -11.89
CA THR A 342 23.40 -3.66 -12.15
C THR A 342 23.64 -4.88 -11.29
N LEU A 343 22.58 -5.40 -10.70
CA LEU A 343 22.58 -6.57 -9.84
C LEU A 343 21.42 -7.49 -10.24
N ASN A 344 21.72 -8.72 -10.63
CA ASN A 344 20.69 -9.72 -10.90
C ASN A 344 20.20 -10.33 -9.58
N LEU A 345 18.92 -10.18 -9.27
CA LEU A 345 18.33 -10.55 -7.98
C LEU A 345 18.50 -12.04 -7.65
N LYS A 346 18.27 -12.93 -8.61
CA LYS A 346 18.39 -14.40 -8.36
C LYS A 346 19.79 -14.83 -7.97
N ARG A 347 20.81 -14.15 -8.48
CA ARG A 347 22.21 -14.49 -8.20
C ARG A 347 22.75 -13.75 -6.99
N ALA A 348 22.41 -12.48 -6.85
CA ALA A 348 23.09 -11.55 -5.97
C ALA A 348 22.25 -11.02 -4.80
N ALA A 349 20.94 -11.26 -4.73
CA ALA A 349 20.17 -10.99 -3.53
C ALA A 349 20.76 -11.72 -2.32
N ASN A 350 20.72 -11.11 -1.16
CA ASN A 350 21.20 -11.72 0.09
C ASN A 350 20.36 -12.92 0.49
N ALA A 351 19.03 -12.80 0.32
CA ALA A 351 18.10 -13.91 0.49
C ALA A 351 17.00 -13.89 -0.57
N ILE A 352 16.44 -15.07 -0.86
CA ILE A 352 15.22 -15.25 -1.65
C ILE A 352 14.20 -15.97 -0.78
N ILE A 353 13.04 -15.36 -0.60
CA ILE A 353 11.94 -15.93 0.16
C ILE A 353 10.90 -16.42 -0.84
N TYR A 354 10.72 -17.72 -0.92
CA TYR A 354 9.79 -18.38 -1.81
C TYR A 354 8.40 -18.49 -1.19
N GLY A 355 7.38 -18.26 -1.99
CA GLY A 355 6.00 -18.48 -1.64
C GLY A 355 5.66 -19.94 -1.31
N SER A 356 4.42 -20.19 -0.88
CA SER A 356 4.05 -21.51 -0.35
C SER A 356 3.57 -22.50 -1.38
N LYS A 357 3.03 -22.04 -2.52
CA LYS A 357 2.43 -22.88 -3.57
C LYS A 357 2.02 -22.10 -4.81
N ASN A 358 1.63 -22.82 -5.87
CA ASN A 358 1.12 -22.29 -7.13
C ASN A 358 -0.07 -21.32 -6.89
N PHE A 359 -0.07 -20.23 -7.68
CA PHE A 359 -1.05 -19.15 -7.60
C PHE A 359 -1.14 -18.52 -6.20
N GLY A 360 -0.03 -18.54 -5.45
CA GLY A 360 0.08 -17.93 -4.13
C GLY A 360 0.28 -16.42 -4.19
N PHE A 361 0.95 -15.95 -5.25
CA PHE A 361 1.30 -14.54 -5.48
C PHE A 361 2.01 -13.91 -4.28
N SER A 362 2.90 -14.66 -3.62
CA SER A 362 3.64 -14.17 -2.46
C SER A 362 4.51 -12.97 -2.84
N GLY A 363 4.48 -11.90 -2.03
CA GLY A 363 5.18 -10.64 -2.35
C GLY A 363 4.34 -9.67 -3.19
N LYS A 364 3.03 -9.90 -3.33
CA LYS A 364 2.13 -8.93 -4.00
C LYS A 364 2.07 -7.60 -3.24
N GLN A 365 2.15 -7.63 -1.92
CA GLN A 365 2.35 -6.49 -1.03
C GLN A 365 3.34 -6.87 0.07
N LEU A 366 4.14 -5.88 0.49
CA LEU A 366 5.10 -5.98 1.57
C LEU A 366 4.84 -4.90 2.62
N ALA A 367 5.09 -5.21 3.88
CA ALA A 367 5.12 -4.26 4.98
C ALA A 367 6.15 -4.72 6.02
N SER A 368 6.47 -3.87 6.98
CA SER A 368 7.36 -4.19 8.10
C SER A 368 6.79 -3.71 9.42
N GLY A 369 7.25 -4.31 10.51
CA GLY A 369 6.94 -3.93 11.87
C GLY A 369 7.63 -4.86 12.86
N ASP A 370 7.87 -4.42 14.06
CA ASP A 370 8.40 -5.26 15.14
C ASP A 370 7.27 -6.07 15.79
N ILE A 371 6.90 -7.19 15.14
CA ILE A 371 5.78 -8.04 15.58
C ILE A 371 6.13 -8.97 16.74
N ASN A 372 7.38 -8.98 17.19
CA ASN A 372 7.85 -9.84 18.28
C ASN A 372 8.42 -9.06 19.47
N GLY A 373 8.70 -7.76 19.30
CA GLY A 373 9.22 -6.87 20.34
C GLY A 373 10.71 -7.05 20.62
N ASP A 374 11.50 -7.41 19.60
CA ASP A 374 12.97 -7.54 19.73
C ASP A 374 13.74 -6.32 19.22
N GLY A 375 13.04 -5.32 18.70
CA GLY A 375 13.62 -4.08 18.18
C GLY A 375 14.18 -4.20 16.76
N VAL A 376 13.99 -5.34 16.08
CA VAL A 376 14.40 -5.56 14.69
C VAL A 376 13.15 -5.57 13.82
N ALA A 377 13.19 -4.88 12.68
CA ALA A 377 12.06 -4.87 11.77
C ALA A 377 11.81 -6.26 11.17
N ASP A 378 10.60 -6.77 11.34
CA ASP A 378 10.12 -8.02 10.76
C ASP A 378 9.47 -7.77 9.39
N ILE A 379 9.42 -8.80 8.55
CA ILE A 379 8.87 -8.73 7.20
C ILE A 379 7.47 -9.33 7.17
N LEU A 380 6.53 -8.58 6.64
CA LEU A 380 5.15 -9.02 6.40
C LEU A 380 4.96 -9.21 4.89
N ILE A 381 4.63 -10.44 4.48
CA ILE A 381 4.52 -10.84 3.07
C ILE A 381 3.08 -11.24 2.78
N SER A 382 2.39 -10.49 1.94
CA SER A 382 1.07 -10.90 1.49
C SER A 382 1.15 -12.01 0.44
N SER A 383 0.24 -12.95 0.54
CA SER A 383 0.05 -14.07 -0.38
C SER A 383 -1.45 -14.22 -0.65
N PRO A 384 -2.02 -13.37 -1.51
CA PRO A 384 -3.48 -13.30 -1.68
C PRO A 384 -4.10 -14.59 -2.22
N GLY A 385 -3.40 -15.38 -3.01
CA GLY A 385 -3.80 -16.72 -3.43
C GLY A 385 -3.42 -17.84 -2.45
N GLY A 386 -2.81 -17.50 -1.32
CA GLY A 386 -2.37 -18.44 -0.29
C GLY A 386 -3.54 -19.25 0.28
N LYS A 387 -3.33 -20.55 0.52
CA LYS A 387 -4.30 -21.46 1.14
C LYS A 387 -3.72 -22.00 2.43
N ILE A 388 -4.48 -21.93 3.53
CA ILE A 388 -4.20 -22.72 4.72
C ILE A 388 -5.22 -23.85 4.78
N LYS A 389 -4.78 -25.07 5.15
CA LYS A 389 -5.71 -26.16 5.43
C LYS A 389 -6.66 -25.75 6.57
N SER A 390 -7.86 -25.35 6.22
CA SER A 390 -9.03 -25.24 7.07
C SER A 390 -9.92 -26.46 6.80
N LYS A 391 -10.82 -26.78 7.74
CA LYS A 391 -11.76 -27.90 7.57
C LYS A 391 -12.59 -27.84 6.27
N ASN A 392 -12.68 -26.66 5.65
CA ASN A 392 -13.54 -26.39 4.48
C ASN A 392 -12.80 -25.90 3.23
N ASN A 393 -11.50 -26.13 3.10
CA ASN A 393 -10.68 -25.93 1.86
C ASN A 393 -10.77 -24.57 1.12
N LEU A 394 -11.06 -23.44 1.77
CA LEU A 394 -11.32 -22.18 1.09
C LEU A 394 -10.13 -21.24 1.00
N LEU A 395 -10.04 -20.54 -0.13
CA LEU A 395 -9.05 -19.53 -0.48
C LEU A 395 -9.37 -18.23 0.24
N ALA A 396 -8.46 -17.75 1.08
CA ALA A 396 -8.72 -16.54 1.85
C ALA A 396 -7.65 -15.47 1.73
N GLY A 397 -6.55 -15.81 1.09
CA GLY A 397 -5.34 -15.03 1.25
C GLY A 397 -4.70 -15.23 2.63
N VAL A 398 -3.42 -14.99 2.70
CA VAL A 398 -2.58 -15.16 3.88
C VAL A 398 -1.55 -14.04 3.92
N VAL A 399 -1.24 -13.55 5.10
CA VAL A 399 -0.05 -12.74 5.35
C VAL A 399 0.91 -13.54 6.23
N PHE A 400 2.16 -13.64 5.80
CA PHE A 400 3.22 -14.33 6.53
C PHE A 400 4.12 -13.31 7.20
N GLY A 401 4.36 -13.45 8.51
CA GLY A 401 5.33 -12.67 9.27
C GLY A 401 6.63 -13.46 9.43
N MET A 402 7.73 -12.87 8.99
CA MET A 402 9.07 -13.44 9.11
C MET A 402 9.95 -12.51 9.94
N LEU A 403 10.55 -13.04 11.00
CA LEU A 403 11.37 -12.26 11.90
C LEU A 403 12.66 -11.77 11.23
N GLY A 404 13.00 -10.51 11.48
CA GLY A 404 14.25 -9.89 11.15
C GLY A 404 15.43 -10.66 11.77
N ARG A 405 16.60 -10.59 11.15
CA ARG A 405 17.78 -11.36 11.61
C ARG A 405 19.10 -10.89 11.01
N LYS A 406 20.17 -10.88 11.79
CA LYS A 406 21.50 -10.50 11.33
C LYS A 406 21.99 -11.27 10.10
N ASN A 407 21.75 -12.58 10.07
CA ASN A 407 22.24 -13.47 9.02
C ASN A 407 21.07 -14.08 8.24
N TRP A 408 20.90 -13.66 7.00
CA TRP A 408 19.86 -14.16 6.12
C TRP A 408 20.31 -15.40 5.35
N PRO A 409 19.64 -16.57 5.51
CA PRO A 409 19.88 -17.74 4.67
C PRO A 409 19.57 -17.41 3.20
N LYS A 410 20.36 -17.94 2.28
CA LYS A 410 20.20 -17.66 0.84
C LYS A 410 18.82 -18.01 0.29
N GLN A 411 18.17 -19.01 0.86
CA GLN A 411 16.84 -19.47 0.46
C GLN A 411 15.95 -19.72 1.68
N LEU A 412 14.75 -19.21 1.64
CA LEU A 412 13.73 -19.35 2.68
C LEU A 412 12.39 -19.69 2.03
N TYR A 413 11.49 -20.31 2.79
CA TYR A 413 10.16 -20.69 2.31
C TYR A 413 9.12 -20.20 3.31
N VAL A 414 8.20 -19.32 2.92
CA VAL A 414 7.21 -18.73 3.85
C VAL A 414 6.51 -19.79 4.70
N ARG A 415 6.16 -20.94 4.16
CA ARG A 415 5.45 -21.99 4.89
C ARG A 415 6.29 -22.74 5.92
N LYS A 416 7.62 -22.75 5.75
CA LYS A 416 8.55 -23.49 6.66
C LYS A 416 9.18 -22.57 7.69
N THR A 417 9.35 -21.29 7.33
CA THR A 417 10.18 -20.36 8.09
C THR A 417 9.41 -19.16 8.63
N SER A 418 8.12 -18.97 8.27
CA SER A 418 7.31 -17.92 8.86
C SER A 418 7.07 -18.18 10.35
N HIS A 419 7.22 -17.15 11.16
CA HIS A 419 7.06 -17.20 12.61
C HIS A 419 5.64 -16.82 13.02
N LYS A 420 4.96 -16.00 12.21
CA LYS A 420 3.56 -15.64 12.40
C LYS A 420 2.78 -15.77 11.10
N VAL A 421 1.52 -16.15 11.20
CA VAL A 421 0.62 -16.33 10.05
C VAL A 421 -0.70 -15.66 10.38
N PHE A 422 -1.08 -14.68 9.58
CA PHE A 422 -2.33 -13.94 9.70
C PHE A 422 -3.31 -14.45 8.65
N VAL A 423 -4.51 -14.77 9.07
CA VAL A 423 -5.54 -15.38 8.22
C VAL A 423 -6.84 -14.64 8.36
N SER A 424 -7.44 -14.24 7.25
CA SER A 424 -8.75 -13.61 7.25
C SER A 424 -9.84 -14.53 7.82
N HIS A 425 -10.75 -13.98 8.61
CA HIS A 425 -11.96 -14.69 9.04
C HIS A 425 -12.91 -15.04 7.89
N TYR A 426 -12.82 -14.30 6.79
CA TYR A 426 -13.60 -14.59 5.57
C TYR A 426 -13.16 -15.85 4.83
N ALA A 427 -12.07 -16.53 5.28
CA ALA A 427 -11.67 -17.86 4.83
C ALA A 427 -12.73 -18.94 5.01
N THR A 428 -13.75 -18.70 5.82
CA THR A 428 -14.79 -19.69 6.17
C THR A 428 -16.09 -19.52 5.38
N PHE A 429 -16.18 -18.56 4.46
CA PHE A 429 -17.38 -18.38 3.64
C PHE A 429 -17.47 -19.41 2.52
N GLY A 430 -18.18 -20.46 2.79
CA GLY A 430 -19.16 -21.22 2.04
C GLY A 430 -18.74 -22.00 0.81
N GLU A 431 -19.21 -23.24 0.81
CA GLU A 431 -19.05 -24.31 -0.20
C GLU A 431 -19.51 -23.96 -1.64
N ASN A 432 -20.03 -22.75 -1.90
CA ASN A 432 -20.62 -22.36 -3.19
C ASN A 432 -19.81 -21.34 -4.01
N TYR A 433 -18.54 -21.07 -3.64
CA TYR A 433 -17.72 -20.06 -4.33
C TYR A 433 -16.73 -20.62 -5.35
N GLU A 434 -16.69 -21.94 -5.58
CA GLU A 434 -15.77 -22.56 -6.54
C GLU A 434 -16.03 -22.14 -8.00
N SER A 435 -17.24 -21.72 -8.35
CA SER A 435 -17.60 -21.37 -9.72
C SER A 435 -17.24 -19.94 -10.17
N VAL A 436 -16.77 -19.07 -9.25
CA VAL A 436 -16.43 -17.66 -9.56
C VAL A 436 -14.91 -17.43 -9.66
N MET A 437 -14.12 -18.47 -9.43
CA MET A 437 -12.69 -18.38 -9.16
C MET A 437 -11.81 -18.82 -10.34
N SER A 438 -12.05 -18.30 -11.52
CA SER A 438 -11.04 -18.34 -12.58
C SER A 438 -10.31 -16.98 -12.62
N GLY A 439 -9.24 -16.83 -11.81
CA GLY A 439 -8.18 -15.88 -12.12
C GLY A 439 -7.74 -14.88 -11.07
N GLU A 440 -8.52 -14.38 -10.11
CA GLU A 440 -8.01 -13.46 -9.10
C GLU A 440 -8.77 -13.58 -7.77
N ASN A 441 -8.03 -13.43 -6.68
CA ASN A 441 -8.54 -13.51 -5.32
C ASN A 441 -9.67 -12.49 -5.09
N VAL A 442 -10.92 -12.95 -5.09
CA VAL A 442 -12.13 -12.09 -5.04
C VAL A 442 -12.14 -11.16 -3.82
N LEU A 443 -11.51 -11.55 -2.72
CA LEU A 443 -11.52 -10.76 -1.49
C LEU A 443 -10.34 -9.79 -1.37
N GLY A 444 -9.18 -10.09 -1.94
CA GLY A 444 -8.00 -9.21 -1.91
C GLY A 444 -7.38 -9.04 -0.52
N PHE A 445 -7.43 -10.04 0.36
CA PHE A 445 -6.76 -9.99 1.66
C PHE A 445 -5.26 -9.74 1.52
N GLY A 446 -4.73 -8.71 2.19
CA GLY A 446 -3.35 -8.28 2.05
C GLY A 446 -3.10 -7.39 0.82
N THR A 447 -4.13 -6.78 0.24
CA THR A 447 -3.95 -5.78 -0.85
C THR A 447 -3.23 -4.54 -0.35
N SER A 448 -3.48 -4.13 0.88
CA SER A 448 -2.72 -3.11 1.61
C SER A 448 -2.45 -3.60 3.02
N MET A 449 -1.35 -3.16 3.58
CA MET A 449 -0.94 -3.50 4.94
C MET A 449 -0.25 -2.30 5.58
N ALA A 450 -0.45 -2.13 6.87
CA ALA A 450 0.28 -1.21 7.72
C ALA A 450 0.46 -1.84 9.11
N SER A 451 1.48 -1.41 9.85
CA SER A 451 1.75 -1.88 11.20
C SER A 451 1.95 -0.71 12.15
N MET A 452 1.47 -0.86 13.35
CA MET A 452 1.70 0.03 14.49
C MET A 452 1.26 -0.64 15.77
N ASP A 453 1.82 -0.26 16.90
CA ASP A 453 1.31 -0.69 18.21
C ASP A 453 -0.05 -0.02 18.47
N LEU A 454 -1.13 -0.79 18.34
CA LEU A 454 -2.51 -0.32 18.55
C LEU A 454 -2.96 -0.40 20.02
N ASN A 455 -2.34 -1.28 20.79
CA ASN A 455 -2.79 -1.60 22.13
C ASN A 455 -1.83 -1.15 23.25
N GLY A 456 -0.67 -0.60 22.90
CA GLY A 456 0.35 -0.10 23.83
C GLY A 456 1.19 -1.20 24.49
N ASP A 457 1.29 -2.38 23.87
CA ASP A 457 2.07 -3.52 24.40
C ASP A 457 3.50 -3.58 23.86
N ASN A 458 3.93 -2.59 23.09
CA ASN A 458 5.21 -2.48 22.38
C ASN A 458 5.45 -3.60 21.35
N LEU A 459 4.39 -4.17 20.81
CA LEU A 459 4.43 -5.02 19.63
C LEU A 459 3.66 -4.32 18.52
N ASP A 460 4.23 -4.32 17.33
CA ASP A 460 3.47 -3.83 16.18
C ASP A 460 2.31 -4.79 15.87
N ASP A 461 1.12 -4.22 15.83
CA ASP A 461 -0.12 -4.85 15.39
C ASP A 461 -0.32 -4.63 13.89
N LEU A 462 -1.21 -5.39 13.28
CA LEU A 462 -1.38 -5.37 11.83
C LEU A 462 -2.76 -4.86 11.43
N LEU A 463 -2.75 -3.98 10.41
CA LEU A 463 -3.91 -3.54 9.67
C LEU A 463 -3.83 -4.15 8.27
N ILE A 464 -4.84 -4.89 7.86
CA ILE A 464 -4.86 -5.57 6.56
C ILE A 464 -6.10 -5.17 5.79
N GLY A 465 -5.91 -4.57 4.61
CA GLY A 465 -6.98 -4.22 3.69
C GLY A 465 -7.52 -5.43 2.94
N VAL A 466 -8.84 -5.48 2.81
CA VAL A 466 -9.60 -6.53 2.11
C VAL A 466 -10.65 -5.89 1.19
N PRO A 467 -10.24 -5.22 0.10
CA PRO A 467 -11.15 -4.39 -0.70
C PRO A 467 -12.28 -5.14 -1.40
N GLY A 468 -12.14 -6.44 -1.62
CA GLY A 468 -13.18 -7.29 -2.20
C GLY A 468 -14.18 -7.86 -1.19
N ALA A 469 -14.00 -7.60 0.12
CA ALA A 469 -14.85 -8.17 1.15
C ALA A 469 -16.32 -7.76 0.98
N PRO A 470 -17.28 -8.70 1.19
CA PRO A 470 -18.70 -8.38 1.10
C PRO A 470 -19.19 -7.66 2.36
N LYS A 471 -20.19 -6.80 2.19
CA LYS A 471 -20.97 -6.26 3.31
C LYS A 471 -22.10 -7.23 3.72
N ARG A 472 -22.76 -7.81 2.73
CA ARG A 472 -23.82 -8.82 2.85
C ARG A 472 -23.51 -9.98 1.90
N LYS A 473 -24.24 -11.09 2.03
CA LYS A 473 -23.98 -12.35 1.33
C LYS A 473 -23.79 -12.25 -0.20
N LEU A 474 -24.21 -11.16 -0.84
CA LEU A 474 -24.10 -10.93 -2.30
C LEU A 474 -23.53 -9.54 -2.68
N ASP A 475 -23.15 -8.70 -1.71
CA ASP A 475 -22.64 -7.34 -1.95
C ASP A 475 -21.10 -7.34 -1.96
N PHE A 476 -20.48 -7.95 -2.98
CA PHE A 476 -19.02 -8.00 -3.10
C PHE A 476 -18.42 -6.60 -3.36
N GLY A 477 -17.16 -6.43 -2.90
CA GLY A 477 -16.37 -5.23 -3.17
C GLY A 477 -16.68 -4.05 -2.26
N ALA A 478 -17.50 -4.20 -1.23
CA ALA A 478 -17.67 -3.15 -0.22
C ALA A 478 -16.35 -2.84 0.50
N GLY A 479 -15.58 -3.90 0.78
CA GLY A 479 -14.28 -3.81 1.40
C GLY A 479 -14.34 -3.65 2.92
N LEU A 480 -13.21 -3.86 3.56
CA LEU A 480 -12.98 -3.65 5.00
C LEU A 480 -11.49 -3.55 5.31
N VAL A 481 -11.18 -3.15 6.54
CA VAL A 481 -9.85 -3.33 7.15
C VAL A 481 -9.96 -4.28 8.32
N ASP A 482 -9.10 -5.27 8.33
CA ASP A 482 -9.00 -6.29 9.37
C ASP A 482 -7.85 -5.95 10.33
N PHE A 483 -8.08 -6.01 11.64
CA PHE A 483 -7.16 -5.65 12.69
C PHE A 483 -6.67 -6.91 13.39
N PHE A 484 -5.35 -7.04 13.54
CA PHE A 484 -4.72 -8.18 14.19
C PHE A 484 -3.82 -7.68 15.31
N LEU A 485 -4.20 -7.94 16.55
CA LEU A 485 -3.36 -7.68 17.70
C LEU A 485 -2.32 -8.79 17.84
N THR A 486 -1.06 -8.43 17.76
CA THR A 486 0.04 -9.38 17.89
C THR A 486 0.23 -9.81 19.34
N ARG A 487 0.86 -10.94 19.57
CA ARG A 487 1.14 -11.48 20.91
C ARG A 487 2.44 -12.25 20.91
N LYS A 488 3.25 -12.09 21.95
CA LYS A 488 4.48 -12.88 22.13
C LYS A 488 4.17 -14.38 22.06
N GLY A 489 4.99 -15.13 21.33
CA GLY A 489 4.91 -16.60 21.28
C GLY A 489 3.75 -17.19 20.49
N SER A 490 2.82 -16.40 19.98
CA SER A 490 1.70 -16.94 19.19
C SER A 490 2.06 -17.06 17.69
N PRO A 491 2.10 -18.28 17.11
CA PRO A 491 2.43 -18.47 15.70
C PRO A 491 1.25 -18.20 14.75
N ARG A 492 0.02 -18.18 15.26
CA ARG A 492 -1.18 -17.85 14.50
C ARG A 492 -1.94 -16.75 15.20
N ILE A 493 -2.29 -15.72 14.45
CA ILE A 493 -3.01 -14.57 14.95
C ILE A 493 -4.32 -14.47 14.18
N SER A 494 -5.41 -14.54 14.91
CA SER A 494 -6.75 -14.33 14.38
C SER A 494 -7.09 -12.85 14.42
N SER A 495 -7.97 -12.40 13.50
CA SER A 495 -8.51 -11.05 13.52
C SER A 495 -9.08 -10.71 14.91
N SER A 496 -8.72 -9.54 15.41
CA SER A 496 -9.22 -8.98 16.66
C SER A 496 -10.46 -8.13 16.45
N GLY A 497 -10.67 -7.63 15.24
CA GLY A 497 -11.82 -6.85 14.85
C GLY A 497 -11.74 -6.34 13.43
N ILE A 498 -12.84 -5.86 12.88
CA ILE A 498 -12.90 -5.30 11.53
C ILE A 498 -13.48 -3.89 11.54
N PHE A 499 -12.94 -3.01 10.70
CA PHE A 499 -13.56 -1.74 10.36
C PHE A 499 -14.29 -1.88 9.02
N GLN A 500 -15.61 -1.73 9.08
CA GLN A 500 -16.49 -1.68 7.93
C GLN A 500 -17.67 -0.78 8.29
N PRO A 501 -17.72 0.47 7.78
CA PRO A 501 -18.82 1.39 8.07
C PRO A 501 -20.19 0.81 7.71
N THR A 502 -21.20 1.06 8.52
CA THR A 502 -22.55 0.48 8.35
C THR A 502 -23.26 0.97 7.08
N ARG A 503 -22.89 2.15 6.56
CA ARG A 503 -23.46 2.76 5.35
C ARG A 503 -22.53 2.66 4.13
N LEU A 504 -21.72 1.59 4.03
CA LEU A 504 -20.97 1.29 2.80
C LEU A 504 -21.92 0.88 1.68
N ASP A 505 -21.65 1.39 0.48
CA ASP A 505 -22.26 0.83 -0.74
C ASP A 505 -21.45 -0.36 -1.24
N ALA A 506 -22.08 -1.29 -1.96
CA ALA A 506 -21.37 -2.33 -2.68
C ALA A 506 -20.35 -1.69 -3.63
N SER A 507 -19.14 -2.26 -3.71
CA SER A 507 -18.04 -1.79 -4.55
C SER A 507 -17.31 -0.51 -4.10
N GLU A 508 -17.40 -0.07 -2.84
CA GLU A 508 -16.54 1.03 -2.33
C GLU A 508 -15.07 0.64 -2.27
N SER A 509 -14.76 -0.66 -2.21
CA SER A 509 -13.39 -1.21 -2.15
C SER A 509 -12.57 -0.64 -0.99
N LEU A 510 -13.19 -0.45 0.18
CA LEU A 510 -12.53 0.01 1.39
C LEU A 510 -11.35 -0.89 1.75
N GLY A 511 -10.22 -0.31 2.12
CA GLY A 511 -8.99 -1.06 2.39
C GLY A 511 -8.14 -1.31 1.14
N LYS A 512 -8.37 -0.57 0.06
CA LYS A 512 -7.50 -0.61 -1.14
C LYS A 512 -6.08 -0.12 -0.84
N SER A 513 -5.96 0.87 0.04
CA SER A 513 -4.71 1.45 0.51
C SER A 513 -4.86 1.88 1.98
N ILE A 514 -3.75 1.89 2.72
CA ILE A 514 -3.70 2.32 4.13
C ILE A 514 -2.45 3.16 4.33
N ALA A 515 -2.56 4.27 5.07
CA ALA A 515 -1.45 5.08 5.55
C ALA A 515 -1.70 5.51 6.99
N LEU A 516 -0.64 5.90 7.69
CA LEU A 516 -0.66 6.28 9.10
C LEU A 516 -0.03 7.66 9.27
N GLY A 517 -0.65 8.56 10.06
CA GLY A 517 -0.11 9.88 10.37
C GLY A 517 -0.94 10.59 11.42
N ASP A 518 -0.39 11.52 12.15
CA ASP A 518 -1.09 12.37 13.09
C ASP A 518 -1.78 13.52 12.35
N ILE A 519 -2.97 13.22 11.79
CA ILE A 519 -3.73 14.12 10.89
C ILE A 519 -4.38 15.27 11.67
N ASN A 520 -4.68 15.01 12.94
CA ASN A 520 -5.38 15.97 13.80
C ASN A 520 -4.46 16.69 14.80
N GLY A 521 -3.16 16.35 14.86
CA GLY A 521 -2.16 16.98 15.71
C GLY A 521 -2.32 16.66 17.20
N ASP A 522 -2.90 15.52 17.57
CA ASP A 522 -3.08 15.15 18.97
C ASP A 522 -1.95 14.27 19.53
N GLY A 523 -0.90 14.03 18.74
CA GLY A 523 0.26 13.22 19.08
C GLY A 523 0.05 11.72 18.90
N GLN A 524 -1.13 11.29 18.40
CA GLN A 524 -1.43 9.90 18.10
C GLN A 524 -1.52 9.70 16.59
N LYS A 525 -1.03 8.56 16.11
CA LYS A 525 -1.21 8.23 14.69
C LYS A 525 -2.67 7.90 14.39
N ASP A 526 -3.21 8.51 13.37
CA ASP A 526 -4.50 8.21 12.77
C ASP A 526 -4.34 7.21 11.63
N ILE A 527 -5.43 6.54 11.26
CA ILE A 527 -5.45 5.55 10.17
C ILE A 527 -6.22 6.14 8.99
N LEU A 528 -5.53 6.37 7.87
CA LEU A 528 -6.12 6.78 6.60
C LEU A 528 -6.34 5.54 5.72
N ILE A 529 -7.58 5.32 5.27
CA ILE A 529 -8.01 4.13 4.52
C ILE A 529 -8.63 4.55 3.20
N GLY A 530 -8.02 4.14 2.10
CA GLY A 530 -8.54 4.41 0.75
C GLY A 530 -9.74 3.53 0.40
N ALA A 531 -10.70 4.14 -0.30
CA ALA A 531 -11.94 3.52 -0.77
C ALA A 531 -12.28 4.05 -2.19
N PRO A 532 -11.59 3.56 -3.23
CA PRO A 532 -11.67 4.13 -4.58
C PRO A 532 -13.03 3.95 -5.29
N GLY A 533 -13.93 3.17 -4.72
CA GLY A 533 -15.25 2.94 -5.26
C GLY A 533 -16.37 3.76 -4.62
N ILE A 534 -16.08 4.72 -3.72
CA ILE A 534 -17.10 5.56 -3.09
C ILE A 534 -17.96 6.27 -4.14
N LEU A 535 -19.28 6.20 -3.97
CA LEU A 535 -20.25 6.94 -4.77
C LEU A 535 -20.44 8.36 -4.22
N GLN A 536 -20.36 9.38 -5.06
CA GLN A 536 -20.67 10.74 -4.67
C GLN A 536 -22.18 10.92 -4.45
N SER A 537 -23.01 10.39 -5.35
CA SER A 537 -24.46 10.27 -5.23
C SER A 537 -24.95 9.15 -6.15
N LYS A 538 -26.21 8.70 -5.95
CA LYS A 538 -26.83 7.69 -6.83
C LYS A 538 -26.90 8.11 -8.31
N ARG A 539 -26.80 9.42 -8.60
CA ARG A 539 -26.87 9.99 -9.97
C ARG A 539 -25.49 10.36 -10.53
N SER A 540 -24.44 10.48 -9.71
CA SER A 540 -23.15 11.08 -10.08
C SER A 540 -21.97 10.13 -10.13
N GLY A 541 -22.13 8.84 -10.40
CA GLY A 541 -21.03 7.89 -10.59
C GLY A 541 -20.06 7.75 -9.39
N ARG A 542 -19.04 6.92 -9.56
CA ARG A 542 -18.02 6.66 -8.54
C ARG A 542 -16.95 7.75 -8.58
N SER A 543 -16.73 8.41 -7.45
CA SER A 543 -15.67 9.42 -7.30
C SER A 543 -14.43 8.89 -6.55
N GLY A 544 -14.61 7.78 -5.80
CA GLY A 544 -13.65 7.33 -4.82
C GLY A 544 -13.58 8.24 -3.60
N GLY A 545 -12.68 7.95 -2.70
CA GLY A 545 -12.45 8.72 -1.47
C GLY A 545 -11.67 7.95 -0.42
N ALA A 546 -11.77 8.36 0.83
CA ALA A 546 -11.09 7.72 1.94
C ALA A 546 -11.89 7.86 3.24
N TYR A 547 -11.48 7.07 4.23
CA TYR A 547 -11.91 7.19 5.62
C TYR A 547 -10.69 7.46 6.50
N VAL A 548 -10.82 8.34 7.47
CA VAL A 548 -9.82 8.57 8.52
C VAL A 548 -10.41 8.10 9.84
N ILE A 549 -9.72 7.23 10.53
CA ILE A 549 -10.02 6.83 11.89
C ILE A 549 -9.02 7.56 12.79
N PHE A 550 -9.54 8.47 13.61
CA PHE A 550 -8.70 9.22 14.54
C PHE A 550 -8.27 8.35 15.72
N GLY A 551 -7.01 8.47 16.10
CA GLY A 551 -6.44 7.85 17.28
C GLY A 551 -7.18 8.24 18.57
N PRO A 552 -7.02 7.48 19.66
CA PRO A 552 -7.60 7.82 20.95
C PRO A 552 -6.94 9.08 21.49
N LYS A 553 -7.75 10.08 21.85
CA LYS A 553 -7.21 11.29 22.50
C LYS A 553 -6.57 10.90 23.84
N THR A 554 -5.30 11.24 24.01
CA THR A 554 -4.70 11.22 25.34
C THR A 554 -5.44 12.25 26.18
N SER A 555 -6.11 11.80 27.26
CA SER A 555 -6.65 12.74 28.26
C SER A 555 -5.49 13.53 28.84
N SER A 556 -5.38 14.81 28.49
CA SER A 556 -4.46 15.78 29.09
C SER A 556 -4.74 15.92 30.59
#